data_2437cce87320d9a2d4cbf685f29973ea
#
_entry.id   2437cce87320d9a2d4cbf685f29973ea
#
_cell.length_a   1.000
_cell.length_b   1.000
_cell.length_c   1.000
_cell.angle_alpha   90.00
_cell.angle_beta   90.00
_cell.angle_gamma   90.00
#
_symmetry.space_group_name_H-M   'P 1'
#
loop_
_entity.id
_entity.type
_entity.pdbx_description
1 polymer ?
#
loop_
_entity_poly.entity_id
_entity_poly.type
_entity_poly.pdbx_seq_one_letter_code
_entity_poly.pdbx_strand_id
1 'polypeptide(L)'
;MTAGGYQRLVQSTIGDWLRHGKKTGFISADSGGVHIASSKGNRDENQDRAIFLRVQSTIRERPSIACIALCDGMGGMQSGGASADLAISTFASSLVTGKNGRLAERLELATEAANQAVHQEYKGKGGATLAAVACSSTGEWSAINVGDSRIYTFISANGLRQISTDDTLENMLSDLRLPSPSPEFRKLVRFIGMGDGLDAQSIALGQAQEVIWFVLASDGAYTISEPVFRGIISHSETALDAALKVNDVSAWIGGSDNSTMAILDRRASLFTSWQPSKAGSLQVVGVPGSLQLVIHSEISRPMLSSPRADTRKAPRRKDRDKPGRPTQITDISREVASSNVNDRAPARDISNPSANLVHDNYVEPRLDIEITECEES
;
A
#
# COMPACT_ATOMS: atom_id res chain seq x y z
N MET A 1 -18.75 7.48 8.06
CA MET A 1 -18.18 7.22 6.71
C MET A 1 -18.11 5.73 6.47
N THR A 2 -18.45 5.27 5.27
CA THR A 2 -18.17 3.88 4.86
C THR A 2 -16.66 3.69 4.71
N ALA A 3 -16.15 2.45 4.80
CA ALA A 3 -14.73 2.15 4.60
C ALA A 3 -14.16 2.79 3.30
N GLY A 4 -14.97 2.85 2.23
CA GLY A 4 -14.58 3.50 0.98
C GLY A 4 -14.51 5.04 1.03
N GLY A 5 -15.20 5.69 1.96
CA GLY A 5 -15.08 7.16 2.16
C GLY A 5 -13.77 7.54 2.82
N TYR A 6 -13.31 6.68 3.74
CA TYR A 6 -12.07 6.85 4.45
C TYR A 6 -10.84 6.65 3.53
N GLN A 7 -10.84 5.60 2.72
CA GLN A 7 -9.79 5.36 1.74
C GLN A 7 -9.64 6.55 0.78
N ARG A 8 -10.76 7.11 0.30
CA ARG A 8 -10.74 8.29 -0.58
C ARG A 8 -10.14 9.52 0.10
N LEU A 9 -10.40 9.73 1.39
CA LEU A 9 -9.82 10.86 2.11
C LEU A 9 -8.29 10.73 2.23
N VAL A 10 -7.78 9.55 2.59
CA VAL A 10 -6.32 9.28 2.61
C VAL A 10 -5.71 9.47 1.23
N GLN A 11 -6.34 8.93 0.19
CA GLN A 11 -5.90 9.06 -1.19
C GLN A 11 -5.83 10.53 -1.63
N SER A 12 -6.91 11.31 -1.44
CA SER A 12 -6.94 12.71 -1.84
C SER A 12 -5.88 13.54 -1.10
N THR A 13 -5.69 13.29 0.20
CA THR A 13 -4.67 14.00 0.98
C THR A 13 -3.25 13.72 0.47
N ILE A 14 -2.91 12.46 0.20
CA ILE A 14 -1.60 12.10 -0.38
C ILE A 14 -1.47 12.68 -1.79
N GLY A 15 -2.51 12.56 -2.62
CA GLY A 15 -2.51 13.07 -3.99
C GLY A 15 -2.35 14.59 -4.06
N ASP A 16 -3.03 15.34 -3.20
CA ASP A 16 -2.91 16.80 -3.14
C ASP A 16 -1.54 17.24 -2.62
N TRP A 17 -1.01 16.56 -1.62
CA TRP A 17 0.34 16.81 -1.13
C TRP A 17 1.40 16.55 -2.21
N LEU A 18 1.30 15.46 -2.97
CA LEU A 18 2.17 15.19 -4.11
C LEU A 18 2.00 16.23 -5.20
N ARG A 19 0.78 16.59 -5.57
CA ARG A 19 0.48 17.53 -6.67
C ARG A 19 1.02 18.91 -6.42
N HIS A 20 0.93 19.43 -5.22
CA HIS A 20 1.30 20.80 -4.88
C HIS A 20 2.72 20.93 -4.32
N GLY A 21 3.35 19.83 -3.90
CA GLY A 21 4.69 19.85 -3.36
C GLY A 21 5.82 19.87 -4.42
N LYS A 22 7.04 19.97 -3.96
CA LYS A 22 8.25 19.87 -4.80
C LYS A 22 8.29 18.52 -5.54
N LYS A 23 8.83 18.51 -6.75
CA LYS A 23 8.95 17.30 -7.59
C LYS A 23 10.40 16.86 -7.75
N THR A 24 11.35 17.74 -7.47
CA THR A 24 12.79 17.53 -7.68
C THR A 24 13.53 17.84 -6.40
N GLY A 25 14.52 17.05 -6.09
CA GLY A 25 15.34 17.14 -4.90
C GLY A 25 15.62 15.79 -4.29
N PHE A 26 16.04 15.78 -3.04
CA PHE A 26 16.25 14.55 -2.29
C PHE A 26 15.64 14.63 -0.88
N ILE A 27 15.36 13.49 -0.30
CA ILE A 27 14.90 13.37 1.07
C ILE A 27 15.37 12.05 1.68
N SER A 28 15.59 12.08 2.99
CA SER A 28 15.84 10.89 3.80
C SER A 28 14.77 10.79 4.86
N ALA A 29 14.22 9.59 5.08
CA ALA A 29 13.33 9.37 6.20
C ALA A 29 14.09 9.38 7.52
N ASP A 30 13.44 9.80 8.61
CA ASP A 30 14.03 9.95 9.97
C ASP A 30 14.73 8.68 10.49
N SER A 31 14.36 7.51 9.97
CA SER A 31 15.00 6.24 10.30
C SER A 31 16.42 6.08 9.72
N GLY A 32 16.87 7.00 8.87
CA GLY A 32 18.16 6.90 8.16
C GLY A 32 18.26 5.72 7.19
N GLY A 33 17.17 5.00 6.97
CA GLY A 33 17.16 3.79 6.15
C GLY A 33 16.44 3.93 4.83
N VAL A 34 15.91 5.11 4.51
CA VAL A 34 15.22 5.36 3.25
C VAL A 34 15.70 6.68 2.66
N HIS A 35 16.07 6.64 1.40
CA HIS A 35 16.56 7.78 0.65
C HIS A 35 15.87 7.83 -0.71
N ILE A 36 15.34 9.00 -1.07
CA ILE A 36 14.72 9.26 -2.35
C ILE A 36 15.42 10.46 -2.96
N ALA A 37 15.91 10.32 -4.19
CA ALA A 37 16.47 11.39 -4.98
C ALA A 37 15.77 11.42 -6.34
N SER A 38 15.30 12.59 -6.76
CA SER A 38 14.53 12.77 -7.99
C SER A 38 14.96 14.01 -8.71
N SER A 39 15.24 13.90 -10.00
CA SER A 39 15.66 14.97 -10.89
C SER A 39 14.73 15.08 -12.08
N LYS A 40 14.44 16.32 -12.48
CA LYS A 40 13.65 16.60 -13.67
C LYS A 40 14.42 16.32 -14.98
N GLY A 41 15.74 16.35 -14.94
CA GLY A 41 16.55 16.37 -16.14
C GLY A 41 16.21 17.59 -17.02
N ASN A 42 16.23 17.38 -18.33
CA ASN A 42 15.92 18.41 -19.33
C ASN A 42 14.44 18.41 -19.77
N ARG A 43 13.57 17.63 -19.09
CA ARG A 43 12.14 17.63 -19.33
C ARG A 43 11.49 18.93 -18.81
N ASP A 44 10.31 19.30 -19.31
CA ASP A 44 9.58 20.47 -18.85
C ASP A 44 9.06 20.28 -17.42
N GLU A 45 8.65 19.07 -17.07
CA GLU A 45 8.20 18.68 -15.73
C GLU A 45 8.83 17.37 -15.27
N ASN A 46 8.84 17.15 -13.96
CA ASN A 46 9.14 15.86 -13.39
C ASN A 46 7.85 15.07 -13.18
N GLN A 47 7.67 13.99 -13.94
CA GLN A 47 6.53 13.10 -13.92
C GLN A 47 6.73 11.88 -13.00
N ASP A 48 7.96 11.68 -12.51
CA ASP A 48 8.26 10.64 -11.53
C ASP A 48 7.72 10.98 -10.16
N ARG A 49 7.24 9.99 -9.45
CA ARG A 49 6.83 10.06 -8.03
C ARG A 49 7.44 8.90 -7.26
N ALA A 50 8.07 9.22 -6.15
CA ALA A 50 8.52 8.19 -5.21
C ALA A 50 8.13 8.57 -3.79
N ILE A 51 7.65 7.59 -3.04
CA ILE A 51 7.28 7.74 -1.64
C ILE A 51 7.79 6.57 -0.81
N PHE A 52 8.08 6.84 0.43
CA PHE A 52 8.14 5.86 1.49
C PHE A 52 6.93 6.06 2.41
N LEU A 53 6.25 5.01 2.76
CA LEU A 53 5.18 5.06 3.75
C LEU A 53 5.39 4.02 4.84
N ARG A 54 4.97 4.36 6.05
CA ARG A 54 4.85 3.41 7.15
C ARG A 54 3.58 3.66 7.94
N VAL A 55 2.89 2.60 8.30
CA VAL A 55 1.65 2.65 9.07
C VAL A 55 1.79 1.80 10.32
N GLN A 56 1.46 2.39 11.46
CA GLN A 56 1.35 1.65 12.71
C GLN A 56 -0.05 1.08 12.84
N SER A 57 -0.15 -0.24 12.90
CA SER A 57 -1.44 -0.88 13.11
C SER A 57 -1.98 -0.60 14.51
N THR A 58 -3.27 -0.28 14.60
CA THR A 58 -4.02 -0.19 15.85
C THR A 58 -4.57 -1.52 16.30
N ILE A 59 -4.64 -2.48 15.38
CA ILE A 59 -5.22 -3.79 15.62
C ILE A 59 -4.08 -4.76 15.92
N ARG A 60 -4.11 -5.37 17.11
CA ARG A 60 -3.05 -6.29 17.55
C ARG A 60 -2.75 -7.44 16.58
N GLU A 61 -3.76 -7.87 15.85
CA GLU A 61 -3.67 -8.98 14.89
C GLU A 61 -3.23 -8.52 13.49
N ARG A 62 -3.11 -7.21 13.26
CA ARG A 62 -2.73 -6.64 11.97
C ARG A 62 -1.31 -6.11 12.06
N PRO A 63 -0.34 -6.66 11.30
CA PRO A 63 1.03 -6.17 11.34
C PRO A 63 1.12 -4.73 10.82
N SER A 64 2.01 -3.94 11.40
CA SER A 64 2.45 -2.68 10.83
C SER A 64 3.15 -2.94 9.50
N ILE A 65 3.08 -2.00 8.58
CA ILE A 65 3.66 -2.10 7.24
C ILE A 65 4.54 -0.89 6.97
N ALA A 66 5.66 -1.13 6.32
CA ALA A 66 6.46 -0.12 5.66
C ALA A 66 6.59 -0.48 4.17
N CYS A 67 6.53 0.52 3.29
CA CYS A 67 6.61 0.33 1.85
C CYS A 67 7.33 1.51 1.20
N ILE A 68 8.23 1.23 0.27
CA ILE A 68 8.79 2.20 -0.66
C ILE A 68 8.18 1.92 -2.04
N ALA A 69 7.76 2.97 -2.74
CA ALA A 69 7.12 2.86 -4.04
C ALA A 69 7.57 3.98 -4.96
N LEU A 70 7.67 3.67 -6.26
CA LEU A 70 8.01 4.58 -7.34
C LEU A 70 7.02 4.39 -8.48
N CYS A 71 6.56 5.50 -9.06
CA CYS A 71 5.77 5.57 -10.28
C CYS A 71 6.43 6.55 -11.24
N ASP A 72 6.67 6.11 -12.47
CA ASP A 72 7.10 6.95 -13.59
C ASP A 72 5.87 7.25 -14.45
N GLY A 73 5.56 8.53 -14.62
CA GLY A 73 4.40 8.98 -15.38
C GLY A 73 4.68 9.02 -16.87
N MET A 74 3.93 8.30 -17.68
CA MET A 74 4.15 8.13 -19.12
C MET A 74 4.03 9.44 -19.88
N GLY A 75 5.17 10.06 -20.23
CA GLY A 75 5.25 11.38 -20.89
C GLY A 75 4.65 11.46 -22.29
N GLY A 76 4.46 10.34 -22.97
CA GLY A 76 3.75 10.24 -24.25
C GLY A 76 2.23 10.22 -24.15
N MET A 77 1.68 10.16 -22.94
CA MET A 77 0.25 10.16 -22.64
C MET A 77 -0.18 11.50 -22.04
N GLN A 78 -1.50 11.73 -22.03
CA GLN A 78 -2.05 12.91 -21.35
C GLN A 78 -1.78 12.83 -19.84
N SER A 79 -1.27 13.92 -19.26
CA SER A 79 -1.14 14.08 -17.81
C SER A 79 -0.30 12.99 -17.12
N GLY A 80 0.90 12.66 -17.66
CA GLY A 80 1.77 11.63 -17.05
C GLY A 80 2.02 11.86 -15.57
N GLY A 81 2.45 13.07 -15.17
CA GLY A 81 2.65 13.40 -13.75
C GLY A 81 1.39 13.28 -12.90
N ALA A 82 0.22 13.67 -13.41
CA ALA A 82 -1.05 13.53 -12.69
C ALA A 82 -1.50 12.05 -12.62
N SER A 83 -1.18 11.25 -13.64
CA SER A 83 -1.39 9.79 -13.61
C SER A 83 -0.51 9.13 -12.53
N ALA A 84 0.75 9.53 -12.41
CA ALA A 84 1.64 9.06 -11.36
C ALA A 84 1.17 9.50 -9.95
N ASP A 85 0.72 10.76 -9.79
CA ASP A 85 0.11 11.24 -8.54
C ASP A 85 -1.10 10.39 -8.12
N LEU A 86 -1.99 10.08 -9.08
CA LEU A 86 -3.19 9.28 -8.83
C LEU A 86 -2.83 7.81 -8.56
N ALA A 87 -1.92 7.24 -9.34
CA ALA A 87 -1.48 5.85 -9.19
C ALA A 87 -0.88 5.61 -7.80
N ILE A 88 0.13 6.40 -7.42
CA ILE A 88 0.86 6.19 -6.16
C ILE A 88 0.01 6.52 -4.93
N SER A 89 -0.87 7.54 -4.99
CA SER A 89 -1.76 7.89 -3.88
C SER A 89 -2.87 6.85 -3.69
N THR A 90 -3.41 6.29 -4.79
CA THR A 90 -4.39 5.21 -4.71
C THR A 90 -3.76 3.91 -4.21
N PHE A 91 -2.58 3.56 -4.72
CA PHE A 91 -1.80 2.42 -4.23
C PHE A 91 -1.55 2.53 -2.72
N ALA A 92 -0.99 3.66 -2.27
CA ALA A 92 -0.69 3.91 -0.86
C ALA A 92 -1.95 3.82 0.02
N SER A 93 -3.04 4.50 -0.35
CA SER A 93 -4.28 4.49 0.43
C SER A 93 -4.90 3.10 0.50
N SER A 94 -4.92 2.35 -0.61
CA SER A 94 -5.42 0.97 -0.66
C SER A 94 -4.57 0.03 0.20
N LEU A 95 -3.23 0.13 0.13
CA LEU A 95 -2.31 -0.68 0.91
C LEU A 95 -2.52 -0.48 2.42
N VAL A 96 -2.71 0.76 2.88
CA VAL A 96 -2.83 1.06 4.32
C VAL A 96 -4.23 0.85 4.88
N THR A 97 -5.28 1.02 4.08
CA THR A 97 -6.68 0.89 4.51
C THR A 97 -7.30 -0.46 4.13
N GLY A 98 -6.66 -1.22 3.27
CA GLY A 98 -7.16 -2.50 2.73
C GLY A 98 -7.40 -3.56 3.80
N LYS A 99 -8.07 -4.64 3.42
CA LYS A 99 -8.40 -5.79 4.29
C LYS A 99 -7.13 -6.50 4.78
N ASN A 100 -7.27 -7.28 5.85
CA ASN A 100 -6.22 -8.19 6.30
C ASN A 100 -5.97 -9.25 5.23
N GLY A 101 -4.69 -9.65 5.10
CA GLY A 101 -4.24 -10.64 4.13
C GLY A 101 -2.72 -10.71 4.16
N ARG A 102 -2.14 -11.65 3.41
CA ARG A 102 -0.69 -11.72 3.20
C ARG A 102 -0.22 -10.43 2.52
N LEU A 103 1.01 -10.04 2.79
CA LEU A 103 1.58 -8.80 2.27
C LEU A 103 1.52 -8.75 0.73
N ALA A 104 1.85 -9.86 0.06
CA ALA A 104 1.76 -9.97 -1.39
C ALA A 104 0.33 -9.69 -1.93
N GLU A 105 -0.68 -10.32 -1.35
CA GLU A 105 -2.09 -10.10 -1.73
C GLU A 105 -2.52 -8.63 -1.55
N ARG A 106 -2.03 -7.98 -0.49
CA ARG A 106 -2.31 -6.57 -0.23
C ARG A 106 -1.65 -5.66 -1.27
N LEU A 107 -0.43 -5.99 -1.71
CA LEU A 107 0.25 -5.28 -2.80
C LEU A 107 -0.50 -5.45 -4.12
N GLU A 108 -0.94 -6.66 -4.46
CA GLU A 108 -1.72 -6.95 -5.67
C GLU A 108 -3.04 -6.17 -5.69
N LEU A 109 -3.81 -6.21 -4.59
CA LEU A 109 -5.06 -5.45 -4.48
C LEU A 109 -4.85 -3.93 -4.55
N ALA A 110 -3.76 -3.42 -3.97
CA ALA A 110 -3.43 -2.01 -4.03
C ALA A 110 -3.02 -1.58 -5.45
N THR A 111 -2.30 -2.44 -6.16
CA THR A 111 -1.90 -2.22 -7.56
C THR A 111 -3.11 -2.22 -8.48
N GLU A 112 -4.03 -3.18 -8.32
CA GLU A 112 -5.26 -3.22 -9.11
C GLU A 112 -6.14 -1.99 -8.81
N ALA A 113 -6.25 -1.56 -7.55
CA ALA A 113 -6.98 -0.33 -7.21
C ALA A 113 -6.37 0.90 -7.89
N ALA A 114 -5.03 1.01 -7.95
CA ALA A 114 -4.33 2.09 -8.65
C ALA A 114 -4.61 2.04 -10.16
N ASN A 115 -4.51 0.86 -10.77
CA ASN A 115 -4.80 0.64 -12.19
C ASN A 115 -6.22 1.09 -12.56
N GLN A 116 -7.21 0.63 -11.80
CA GLN A 116 -8.60 1.00 -12.05
C GLN A 116 -8.86 2.49 -11.85
N ALA A 117 -8.25 3.12 -10.83
CA ALA A 117 -8.42 4.55 -10.60
C ALA A 117 -7.87 5.39 -11.76
N VAL A 118 -6.65 5.10 -12.23
CA VAL A 118 -6.04 5.79 -13.37
C VAL A 118 -6.83 5.52 -14.65
N HIS A 119 -7.23 4.27 -14.88
CA HIS A 119 -8.05 3.93 -16.06
C HIS A 119 -9.39 4.67 -16.08
N GLN A 120 -10.08 4.74 -14.95
CA GLN A 120 -11.38 5.43 -14.83
C GLN A 120 -11.24 6.94 -15.07
N GLU A 121 -10.18 7.55 -14.57
CA GLU A 121 -9.93 8.99 -14.73
C GLU A 121 -9.55 9.33 -16.18
N TYR A 122 -8.59 8.63 -16.75
CA TYR A 122 -7.98 8.97 -18.05
C TYR A 122 -8.48 8.14 -19.22
N LYS A 123 -9.35 7.13 -19.00
CA LYS A 123 -9.93 6.29 -20.05
C LYS A 123 -8.87 5.64 -20.95
N GLY A 124 -7.77 5.18 -20.36
CA GLY A 124 -6.63 4.58 -21.06
C GLY A 124 -5.73 5.58 -21.79
N LYS A 125 -5.93 6.90 -21.62
CA LYS A 125 -5.08 7.95 -22.19
C LYS A 125 -4.04 8.50 -21.22
N GLY A 126 -4.01 8.02 -19.99
CA GLY A 126 -3.02 8.29 -18.97
C GLY A 126 -2.46 7.00 -18.44
N GLY A 127 -1.25 7.03 -17.95
CA GLY A 127 -0.62 5.85 -17.37
C GLY A 127 0.65 6.17 -16.59
N ALA A 128 1.07 5.20 -15.80
CA ALA A 128 2.32 5.24 -15.06
C ALA A 128 2.87 3.83 -14.86
N THR A 129 4.14 3.70 -14.55
CA THR A 129 4.72 2.48 -13.99
C THR A 129 4.37 2.37 -12.49
N LEU A 130 4.64 1.22 -11.90
CA LEU A 130 4.65 1.04 -10.45
C LEU A 130 5.72 0.02 -10.07
N ALA A 131 6.70 0.44 -9.30
CA ALA A 131 7.65 -0.44 -8.61
C ALA A 131 7.49 -0.25 -7.11
N ALA A 132 7.29 -1.32 -6.34
CA ALA A 132 7.14 -1.21 -4.89
C ALA A 132 7.76 -2.39 -4.14
N VAL A 133 8.36 -2.09 -2.98
CA VAL A 133 8.88 -3.07 -2.02
C VAL A 133 8.29 -2.77 -0.66
N ALA A 134 7.72 -3.78 -0.03
CA ALA A 134 7.10 -3.64 1.28
C ALA A 134 7.58 -4.69 2.27
N CYS A 135 7.53 -4.34 3.56
CA CYS A 135 7.72 -5.27 4.64
C CYS A 135 6.67 -5.11 5.72
N SER A 136 6.44 -6.19 6.45
CA SER A 136 5.60 -6.19 7.64
C SER A 136 6.44 -6.23 8.92
N SER A 137 5.86 -5.79 10.02
CA SER A 137 6.50 -5.91 11.36
C SER A 137 6.69 -7.36 11.82
N THR A 138 6.13 -8.35 11.11
CA THR A 138 6.35 -9.78 11.31
C THR A 138 7.54 -10.34 10.53
N GLY A 139 8.22 -9.49 9.73
CA GLY A 139 9.42 -9.86 8.97
C GLY A 139 9.14 -10.43 7.58
N GLU A 140 7.90 -10.38 7.08
CA GLU A 140 7.56 -10.73 5.71
C GLU A 140 7.96 -9.60 4.76
N TRP A 141 8.61 -9.93 3.64
CA TRP A 141 8.96 -9.01 2.57
C TRP A 141 8.33 -9.44 1.24
N SER A 142 7.84 -8.48 0.49
CA SER A 142 7.27 -8.71 -0.84
C SER A 142 7.48 -7.49 -1.72
N ALA A 143 7.55 -7.71 -3.04
CA ALA A 143 7.61 -6.63 -4.01
C ALA A 143 6.60 -6.85 -5.13
N ILE A 144 6.27 -5.77 -5.83
CA ILE A 144 5.38 -5.79 -6.99
C ILE A 144 5.90 -4.82 -8.04
N ASN A 145 5.79 -5.19 -9.31
CA ASN A 145 6.24 -4.38 -10.43
C ASN A 145 5.21 -4.37 -11.57
N VAL A 146 5.04 -3.20 -12.18
CA VAL A 146 4.28 -2.98 -13.42
C VAL A 146 5.02 -1.93 -14.23
N GLY A 147 5.34 -2.24 -15.46
CA GLY A 147 6.08 -1.35 -16.36
C GLY A 147 7.58 -1.65 -16.40
N ASP A 148 8.37 -0.64 -16.75
CA ASP A 148 9.82 -0.72 -16.92
C ASP A 148 10.62 0.02 -15.84
N SER A 149 9.97 0.64 -14.86
CA SER A 149 10.66 0.99 -13.62
C SER A 149 11.14 -0.28 -12.94
N ARG A 150 12.39 -0.27 -12.45
CA ARG A 150 13.07 -1.49 -12.02
C ARG A 150 13.24 -1.59 -10.52
N ILE A 151 13.20 -2.82 -10.03
CA ILE A 151 13.53 -3.18 -8.65
C ILE A 151 14.82 -4.01 -8.66
N TYR A 152 15.78 -3.56 -7.85
CA TYR A 152 17.05 -4.28 -7.65
C TYR A 152 17.23 -4.63 -6.18
N THR A 153 18.00 -5.69 -5.94
CA THR A 153 18.58 -6.01 -4.64
C THR A 153 20.09 -5.80 -4.69
N PHE A 154 20.65 -5.20 -3.65
CA PHE A 154 22.09 -5.11 -3.45
C PHE A 154 22.51 -6.02 -2.30
N ILE A 155 23.48 -6.90 -2.57
CA ILE A 155 24.06 -7.87 -1.64
C ILE A 155 25.58 -7.71 -1.73
N SER A 156 26.29 -7.51 -0.60
CA SER A 156 27.73 -7.27 -0.61
C SER A 156 28.53 -8.32 -1.41
N ALA A 157 28.15 -9.58 -1.30
CA ALA A 157 28.88 -10.67 -1.98
C ALA A 157 28.58 -10.74 -3.48
N ASN A 158 27.38 -10.34 -3.92
CA ASN A 158 26.88 -10.60 -5.27
C ASN A 158 26.64 -9.31 -6.07
N GLY A 159 26.81 -8.14 -5.44
CA GLY A 159 26.57 -6.85 -6.05
C GLY A 159 25.08 -6.55 -6.29
N LEU A 160 24.81 -5.71 -7.28
CA LEU A 160 23.47 -5.27 -7.66
C LEU A 160 22.83 -6.31 -8.61
N ARG A 161 21.59 -6.75 -8.31
CA ARG A 161 20.82 -7.66 -9.15
C ARG A 161 19.42 -7.12 -9.37
N GLN A 162 19.00 -6.99 -10.62
CA GLN A 162 17.61 -6.72 -10.97
C GLN A 162 16.75 -7.95 -10.63
N ILE A 163 15.62 -7.72 -9.95
CA ILE A 163 14.67 -8.77 -9.57
C ILE A 163 13.31 -8.61 -10.24
N SER A 164 13.00 -7.43 -10.79
CA SER A 164 11.84 -7.20 -11.66
C SER A 164 12.19 -7.52 -13.10
N THR A 165 11.16 -7.73 -13.93
CA THR A 165 11.28 -7.87 -15.38
C THR A 165 10.52 -6.73 -16.01
N ASP A 166 11.13 -6.00 -16.95
CA ASP A 166 10.49 -4.87 -17.61
C ASP A 166 9.32 -5.36 -18.48
N ASP A 167 8.16 -4.73 -18.34
CA ASP A 167 6.95 -5.01 -19.12
C ASP A 167 7.01 -4.34 -20.50
N THR A 168 8.05 -4.64 -21.27
CA THR A 168 8.26 -4.12 -22.64
C THR A 168 7.99 -5.18 -23.69
N LEU A 169 7.70 -4.73 -24.90
CA LEU A 169 7.54 -5.63 -26.03
C LEU A 169 8.81 -6.44 -26.29
N GLU A 170 9.99 -5.86 -26.06
CA GLU A 170 11.28 -6.53 -26.17
C GLU A 170 11.35 -7.76 -25.28
N ASN A 171 11.03 -7.61 -23.99
CA ASN A 171 11.04 -8.73 -23.05
C ASN A 171 9.94 -9.76 -23.35
N MET A 172 8.77 -9.30 -23.77
CA MET A 172 7.68 -10.20 -24.16
C MET A 172 8.04 -11.09 -25.37
N LEU A 173 8.88 -10.58 -26.27
CA LEU A 173 9.32 -11.27 -27.48
C LEU A 173 10.73 -11.85 -27.39
N SER A 174 11.36 -11.82 -26.21
CA SER A 174 12.74 -12.27 -26.01
C SER A 174 13.02 -13.70 -26.48
N ASP A 175 12.03 -14.59 -26.33
CA ASP A 175 12.13 -15.98 -26.75
C ASP A 175 12.14 -16.18 -28.28
N LEU A 176 11.69 -15.16 -29.03
CA LEU A 176 11.57 -15.26 -30.50
C LEU A 176 12.88 -14.92 -31.25
N ARG A 177 13.96 -14.58 -30.54
CA ARG A 177 15.29 -14.24 -31.11
C ARG A 177 15.19 -13.28 -32.30
N LEU A 178 14.40 -12.23 -32.17
CA LEU A 178 14.21 -11.22 -33.21
C LEU A 178 15.53 -10.47 -33.49
N PRO A 179 15.78 -10.03 -34.74
CA PRO A 179 16.95 -9.21 -35.03
C PRO A 179 16.87 -7.88 -34.31
N SER A 180 18.02 -7.33 -33.94
CA SER A 180 18.28 -6.10 -33.16
C SER A 180 17.08 -5.25 -32.79
N PRO A 181 16.87 -4.95 -31.50
CA PRO A 181 15.69 -4.26 -31.05
C PRO A 181 15.61 -2.85 -31.67
N SER A 182 14.52 -2.58 -32.36
CA SER A 182 14.19 -1.22 -32.76
C SER A 182 13.64 -0.45 -31.53
N PRO A 183 13.67 0.89 -31.52
CA PRO A 183 13.08 1.69 -30.43
C PRO A 183 11.61 1.34 -30.14
N GLU A 184 10.90 0.77 -31.13
CA GLU A 184 9.50 0.35 -30.98
C GLU A 184 9.33 -0.83 -30.03
N PHE A 185 10.34 -1.68 -29.85
CA PHE A 185 10.31 -2.81 -28.93
C PHE A 185 10.41 -2.41 -27.46
N ARG A 186 10.84 -1.17 -27.15
CA ARG A 186 10.86 -0.61 -25.80
C ARG A 186 9.51 -0.11 -25.31
N LYS A 187 8.46 -0.18 -26.16
CA LYS A 187 7.11 0.22 -25.76
C LYS A 187 6.60 -0.66 -24.64
N LEU A 188 6.04 -0.02 -23.61
CA LEU A 188 5.38 -0.72 -22.51
C LEU A 188 4.16 -1.49 -23.02
N VAL A 189 4.05 -2.73 -22.58
CA VAL A 189 2.90 -3.62 -22.82
C VAL A 189 1.98 -3.70 -21.62
N ARG A 190 2.50 -3.39 -20.42
CA ARG A 190 1.73 -3.25 -19.18
C ARG A 190 2.09 -1.97 -18.47
N PHE A 191 1.08 -1.29 -17.94
CA PHE A 191 1.21 -0.04 -17.19
C PHE A 191 -0.03 0.18 -16.31
N ILE A 192 0.10 0.96 -15.25
CA ILE A 192 -1.00 1.39 -14.39
C ILE A 192 -1.89 2.35 -15.19
N GLY A 193 -3.17 2.01 -15.33
CA GLY A 193 -4.13 2.75 -16.14
C GLY A 193 -4.57 2.04 -17.43
N MET A 194 -4.02 0.85 -17.72
CA MET A 194 -4.45 0.07 -18.89
C MET A 194 -5.87 -0.50 -18.72
N GLY A 195 -6.36 -0.63 -17.49
CA GLY A 195 -7.68 -1.20 -17.21
C GLY A 195 -7.64 -2.71 -17.05
N ASP A 196 -8.59 -3.41 -17.64
CA ASP A 196 -8.71 -4.86 -17.49
C ASP A 196 -7.50 -5.62 -18.05
N GLY A 197 -7.16 -6.74 -17.42
CA GLY A 197 -6.07 -7.61 -17.86
C GLY A 197 -4.69 -7.21 -17.37
N LEU A 198 -4.59 -6.33 -16.36
CA LEU A 198 -3.33 -6.08 -15.69
C LEU A 198 -2.86 -7.36 -14.98
N ASP A 199 -1.69 -7.84 -15.39
CA ASP A 199 -0.99 -8.96 -14.75
C ASP A 199 0.30 -8.40 -14.11
N ALA A 200 0.16 -7.94 -12.87
CA ALA A 200 1.27 -7.35 -12.13
C ALA A 200 2.26 -8.42 -11.67
N GLN A 201 3.56 -8.14 -11.80
CA GLN A 201 4.61 -9.06 -11.34
C GLN A 201 4.74 -9.01 -9.82
N SER A 202 4.17 -10.01 -9.13
CA SER A 202 4.34 -10.21 -7.69
C SER A 202 5.64 -10.99 -7.42
N ILE A 203 6.50 -10.46 -6.54
CA ILE A 203 7.84 -10.99 -6.26
C ILE A 203 7.93 -11.35 -4.78
N ALA A 204 7.99 -12.64 -4.47
CA ALA A 204 8.18 -13.12 -3.11
C ALA A 204 9.65 -12.97 -2.69
N LEU A 205 9.91 -12.23 -1.62
CA LEU A 205 11.25 -11.93 -1.13
C LEU A 205 11.64 -12.74 0.13
N GLY A 206 10.69 -13.49 0.68
CA GLY A 206 10.89 -14.22 1.93
C GLY A 206 11.27 -13.28 3.08
N GLN A 207 12.34 -13.60 3.82
CA GLN A 207 12.88 -12.74 4.88
C GLN A 207 13.97 -11.79 4.37
N ALA A 208 14.41 -11.92 3.13
CA ALA A 208 15.41 -11.08 2.46
C ALA A 208 16.69 -10.81 3.30
N GLN A 209 17.17 -11.81 4.07
CA GLN A 209 18.20 -11.62 5.10
C GLN A 209 19.55 -11.14 4.57
N GLU A 210 19.92 -11.54 3.36
CA GLU A 210 21.19 -11.18 2.73
C GLU A 210 21.16 -9.82 2.02
N VAL A 211 19.96 -9.28 1.78
CA VAL A 211 19.79 -8.00 1.10
C VAL A 211 20.21 -6.86 2.01
N ILE A 212 21.06 -5.98 1.51
CA ILE A 212 21.44 -4.75 2.17
C ILE A 212 20.49 -3.65 1.75
N TRP A 213 20.37 -3.42 0.44
CA TRP A 213 19.49 -2.40 -0.12
C TRP A 213 18.50 -2.99 -1.10
N PHE A 214 17.27 -2.50 -1.05
CA PHE A 214 16.33 -2.52 -2.16
C PHE A 214 16.44 -1.19 -2.88
N VAL A 215 16.63 -1.24 -4.21
CA VAL A 215 16.81 -0.07 -5.05
C VAL A 215 15.71 -0.05 -6.10
N LEU A 216 14.91 1.02 -6.12
CA LEU A 216 13.92 1.28 -7.14
C LEU A 216 14.46 2.41 -8.04
N ALA A 217 14.34 2.26 -9.34
CA ALA A 217 14.87 3.22 -10.31
C ALA A 217 13.90 3.41 -11.48
N SER A 218 13.61 4.67 -11.86
CA SER A 218 12.96 4.97 -13.13
C SER A 218 13.95 4.81 -14.29
N ASP A 219 13.47 4.81 -15.52
CA ASP A 219 14.28 4.56 -16.71
C ASP A 219 15.39 5.59 -16.88
N GLY A 220 15.13 6.88 -16.62
CA GLY A 220 16.16 7.91 -16.67
C GLY A 220 17.28 7.73 -15.64
N ALA A 221 17.06 6.96 -14.58
CA ALA A 221 18.09 6.67 -13.60
C ALA A 221 19.00 5.51 -14.04
N TYR A 222 18.46 4.42 -14.60
CA TYR A 222 19.27 3.25 -14.94
C TYR A 222 19.80 3.25 -16.38
N THR A 223 19.35 4.15 -17.25
CA THR A 223 19.82 4.27 -18.66
C THR A 223 21.20 4.90 -18.80
N ILE A 224 21.85 5.32 -17.73
CA ILE A 224 23.22 5.86 -17.72
C ILE A 224 24.32 4.90 -18.21
N SER A 225 24.07 3.73 -18.48
CA SER A 225 24.78 2.50 -18.82
C SER A 225 24.85 1.55 -17.62
N GLU A 226 24.56 0.29 -17.89
CA GLU A 226 24.47 -0.72 -16.82
C GLU A 226 25.76 -0.87 -16.01
N PRO A 227 26.98 -0.88 -16.61
CA PRO A 227 28.22 -0.98 -15.83
C PRO A 227 28.43 0.23 -14.91
N VAL A 228 28.11 1.44 -15.35
CA VAL A 228 28.23 2.66 -14.55
C VAL A 228 27.22 2.67 -13.42
N PHE A 229 25.96 2.35 -13.69
CA PHE A 229 24.91 2.24 -12.70
C PHE A 229 25.26 1.23 -11.59
N ARG A 230 25.68 0.02 -11.98
CA ARG A 230 26.14 -1.00 -11.03
C ARG A 230 27.39 -0.56 -10.26
N GLY A 231 28.33 0.09 -10.93
CA GLY A 231 29.54 0.62 -10.32
C GLY A 231 29.24 1.66 -9.24
N ILE A 232 28.36 2.61 -9.53
CA ILE A 232 27.93 3.62 -8.54
C ILE A 232 27.32 2.95 -7.32
N ILE A 233 26.32 2.10 -7.49
CA ILE A 233 25.64 1.44 -6.37
C ILE A 233 26.61 0.60 -5.54
N SER A 234 27.50 -0.15 -6.19
CA SER A 234 28.40 -1.08 -5.51
C SER A 234 29.56 -0.39 -4.76
N HIS A 235 29.94 0.82 -5.16
CA HIS A 235 31.07 1.55 -4.58
C HIS A 235 30.64 2.80 -3.79
N SER A 236 29.36 3.02 -3.61
CA SER A 236 28.86 4.09 -2.75
C SER A 236 28.93 3.69 -1.28
N GLU A 237 29.35 4.62 -0.43
CA GLU A 237 29.48 4.38 1.01
C GLU A 237 28.12 4.26 1.71
N THR A 238 27.15 5.05 1.23
CA THR A 238 25.77 5.07 1.77
C THR A 238 24.74 4.98 0.66
N ALA A 239 23.53 4.59 1.03
CA ALA A 239 22.40 4.56 0.12
C ALA A 239 22.05 5.98 -0.42
N LEU A 240 22.21 7.02 0.40
CA LEU A 240 22.03 8.41 -0.04
C LEU A 240 23.08 8.80 -1.08
N ASP A 241 24.36 8.50 -0.82
CA ASP A 241 25.45 8.76 -1.75
C ASP A 241 25.22 8.08 -3.11
N ALA A 242 24.75 6.83 -3.09
CA ALA A 242 24.37 6.10 -4.31
C ALA A 242 23.26 6.80 -5.10
N ALA A 243 22.19 7.21 -4.43
CA ALA A 243 21.06 7.87 -5.07
C ALA A 243 21.44 9.22 -5.68
N LEU A 244 22.22 10.04 -4.96
CA LEU A 244 22.67 11.33 -5.44
C LEU A 244 23.63 11.19 -6.63
N LYS A 245 24.64 10.30 -6.56
CA LYS A 245 25.58 10.07 -7.65
C LYS A 245 24.91 9.59 -8.94
N VAL A 246 23.90 8.74 -8.86
CA VAL A 246 23.15 8.31 -10.04
C VAL A 246 22.45 9.51 -10.69
N ASN A 247 21.76 10.34 -9.91
CA ASN A 247 21.10 11.52 -10.46
C ASN A 247 22.08 12.54 -11.04
N ASP A 248 23.24 12.76 -10.39
CA ASP A 248 24.28 13.65 -10.89
C ASP A 248 24.86 13.14 -12.22
N VAL A 249 25.14 11.84 -12.32
CA VAL A 249 25.66 11.24 -13.56
C VAL A 249 24.60 11.27 -14.65
N SER A 250 23.34 10.98 -14.35
CA SER A 250 22.22 11.10 -15.29
C SER A 250 22.12 12.52 -15.85
N ALA A 251 22.18 13.53 -15.00
CA ALA A 251 22.19 14.94 -15.42
C ALA A 251 23.41 15.29 -16.27
N TRP A 252 24.60 14.81 -15.88
CA TRP A 252 25.86 15.09 -16.56
C TRP A 252 25.94 14.52 -17.98
N ILE A 253 25.37 13.34 -18.22
CA ILE A 253 25.30 12.71 -19.56
C ILE A 253 24.21 13.27 -20.46
N GLY A 254 23.48 14.28 -19.99
CA GLY A 254 22.47 14.98 -20.78
C GLY A 254 21.07 15.01 -20.22
N GLY A 255 20.77 14.20 -19.19
CA GLY A 255 19.50 14.24 -18.46
C GLY A 255 18.26 14.21 -19.35
N SER A 256 18.23 13.30 -20.32
CA SER A 256 17.18 13.26 -21.36
C SER A 256 15.79 12.93 -20.81
N ASP A 257 15.74 12.35 -19.61
CA ASP A 257 14.50 12.00 -18.94
C ASP A 257 14.50 12.40 -17.46
N ASN A 258 13.35 12.25 -16.81
CA ASN A 258 13.24 12.30 -15.38
C ASN A 258 14.04 11.15 -14.77
N SER A 259 14.76 11.38 -13.70
CA SER A 259 15.63 10.38 -13.06
C SER A 259 15.29 10.29 -11.59
N THR A 260 14.75 9.17 -11.17
CA THR A 260 14.35 8.95 -9.78
C THR A 260 14.92 7.65 -9.24
N MET A 261 15.59 7.79 -8.08
CA MET A 261 16.09 6.69 -7.28
C MET A 261 15.42 6.67 -5.93
N ALA A 262 14.96 5.49 -5.50
CA ALA A 262 14.43 5.29 -4.16
C ALA A 262 15.09 4.05 -3.55
N ILE A 263 15.82 4.23 -2.46
CA ILE A 263 16.62 3.17 -1.83
C ILE A 263 16.12 2.95 -0.40
N LEU A 264 15.91 1.68 -0.07
CA LEU A 264 15.54 1.24 1.28
C LEU A 264 16.62 0.31 1.81
N ASP A 265 17.27 0.73 2.92
CA ASP A 265 18.18 -0.13 3.66
C ASP A 265 17.37 -1.10 4.53
N ARG A 266 17.43 -2.38 4.16
CA ARG A 266 16.72 -3.44 4.87
C ARG A 266 17.13 -3.57 6.33
N ARG A 267 18.35 -3.15 6.68
CA ARG A 267 18.88 -3.25 8.04
C ARG A 267 18.37 -2.13 8.96
N ALA A 268 17.74 -1.11 8.37
CA ALA A 268 17.20 0.01 9.13
C ALA A 268 16.04 -0.42 10.04
N SER A 269 15.93 0.24 11.16
CA SER A 269 14.86 0.01 12.15
C SER A 269 13.56 0.70 11.74
N LEU A 270 12.92 0.24 10.67
CA LEU A 270 11.76 0.90 10.06
C LEU A 270 10.56 1.10 10.99
N PHE A 271 10.38 0.22 11.97
CA PHE A 271 9.26 0.25 12.91
C PHE A 271 9.65 0.72 14.29
N THR A 272 10.83 0.31 14.80
CA THR A 272 11.26 0.58 16.18
C THR A 272 11.75 2.00 16.39
N SER A 273 12.31 2.64 15.37
CA SER A 273 12.75 4.04 15.41
C SER A 273 11.59 5.04 15.33
N TRP A 274 10.41 4.58 14.90
CA TRP A 274 9.23 5.41 14.76
C TRP A 274 8.24 5.15 15.89
N GLN A 275 8.11 6.13 16.77
CA GLN A 275 7.25 6.10 17.95
C GLN A 275 6.13 7.14 17.80
N PRO A 276 5.10 6.89 16.98
CA PRO A 276 4.03 7.84 16.81
C PRO A 276 3.23 7.97 18.10
N SER A 277 2.82 9.20 18.42
CA SER A 277 2.06 9.50 19.63
C SER A 277 0.66 8.88 19.67
N LYS A 278 0.15 8.48 18.51
CA LYS A 278 -1.20 7.90 18.36
C LYS A 278 -1.13 6.61 17.55
N ALA A 279 -1.84 5.60 18.02
CA ALA A 279 -2.07 4.37 17.26
C ALA A 279 -2.83 4.69 15.96
N GLY A 280 -2.53 3.97 14.88
CA GLY A 280 -3.09 4.25 13.54
C GLY A 280 -2.39 5.39 12.80
N SER A 281 -1.24 5.84 13.26
CA SER A 281 -0.46 6.83 12.54
C SER A 281 0.07 6.26 11.23
N LEU A 282 -0.05 7.05 10.17
CA LEU A 282 0.55 6.85 8.86
C LEU A 282 1.54 7.99 8.62
N GLN A 283 2.77 7.66 8.30
CA GLN A 283 3.75 8.60 7.78
C GLN A 283 3.98 8.32 6.30
N VAL A 284 4.01 9.37 5.50
CA VAL A 284 4.42 9.34 4.09
C VAL A 284 5.57 10.31 3.92
N VAL A 285 6.67 9.86 3.35
CA VAL A 285 7.87 10.64 3.06
C VAL A 285 8.12 10.60 1.56
N GLY A 286 8.38 11.74 0.96
CA GLY A 286 8.68 11.87 -0.46
C GLY A 286 9.35 13.22 -0.72
N VAL A 287 9.76 13.49 -1.95
CA VAL A 287 10.44 14.76 -2.29
C VAL A 287 9.68 16.01 -1.80
N PRO A 288 8.32 16.06 -1.75
CA PRO A 288 7.62 17.18 -1.13
C PRO A 288 7.89 17.39 0.37
N GLY A 289 8.40 16.40 1.08
CA GLY A 289 8.61 16.47 2.53
C GLY A 289 8.08 15.24 3.28
N SER A 290 7.58 15.44 4.50
CA SER A 290 6.95 14.40 5.30
C SER A 290 5.51 14.78 5.61
N LEU A 291 4.60 13.86 5.34
CA LEU A 291 3.16 13.97 5.62
C LEU A 291 2.81 12.97 6.73
N GLN A 292 2.18 13.45 7.79
CA GLN A 292 1.69 12.59 8.87
C GLN A 292 0.18 12.62 8.95
N LEU A 293 -0.43 11.45 8.99
CA LEU A 293 -1.86 11.25 9.09
C LEU A 293 -2.15 10.33 10.27
N VAL A 294 -3.20 10.61 11.03
CA VAL A 294 -3.68 9.67 12.05
C VAL A 294 -4.96 9.00 11.55
N ILE A 295 -4.84 7.70 11.32
CA ILE A 295 -5.92 6.87 10.83
C ILE A 295 -6.73 6.35 12.03
N HIS A 296 -7.84 6.99 12.35
CA HIS A 296 -8.78 6.50 13.35
C HIS A 296 -9.65 5.39 12.75
N SER A 297 -9.18 4.14 12.77
CA SER A 297 -9.92 3.00 12.20
C SER A 297 -10.87 2.31 13.18
N GLU A 298 -10.95 2.74 14.44
CA GLU A 298 -11.81 2.11 15.42
C GLU A 298 -12.93 3.02 15.88
N ILE A 299 -14.15 2.60 15.54
CA ILE A 299 -15.28 2.77 16.43
C ILE A 299 -14.92 1.93 17.68
N SER A 300 -14.36 2.55 18.71
CA SER A 300 -14.33 1.95 20.02
C SER A 300 -15.78 1.69 20.39
N ARG A 301 -16.22 0.44 20.24
CA ARG A 301 -17.50 0.04 20.83
C ARG A 301 -17.36 0.39 22.30
N PRO A 302 -18.21 1.28 22.86
CA PRO A 302 -18.19 1.49 24.28
C PRO A 302 -18.34 0.11 24.89
N MET A 303 -17.39 -0.30 25.74
CA MET A 303 -17.58 -1.46 26.58
C MET A 303 -18.90 -1.22 27.29
N LEU A 304 -19.92 -1.96 26.88
CA LEU A 304 -21.15 -2.06 27.64
C LEU A 304 -20.70 -2.47 29.03
N SER A 305 -20.64 -1.50 29.93
CA SER A 305 -20.46 -1.77 31.33
C SER A 305 -21.55 -2.78 31.68
N SER A 306 -21.12 -3.99 32.00
CA SER A 306 -22.02 -5.02 32.51
C SER A 306 -22.91 -4.36 33.58
N PRO A 307 -24.24 -4.53 33.54
CA PRO A 307 -25.11 -3.92 34.52
C PRO A 307 -24.61 -4.38 35.89
N ARG A 308 -24.22 -3.42 36.74
CA ARG A 308 -23.95 -3.68 38.15
C ARG A 308 -25.14 -4.47 38.69
N ALA A 309 -24.90 -5.71 39.10
CA ALA A 309 -25.83 -6.51 39.83
C ALA A 309 -26.27 -5.71 41.07
N ASP A 310 -27.49 -5.24 41.03
CA ASP A 310 -28.16 -4.53 42.14
C ASP A 310 -28.38 -5.57 43.25
N THR A 311 -27.54 -5.52 44.25
CA THR A 311 -27.68 -6.37 45.44
C THR A 311 -28.84 -5.84 46.30
N ARG A 312 -30.08 -6.07 45.88
CA ARG A 312 -31.25 -5.94 46.75
C ARG A 312 -31.43 -7.26 47.51
N LYS A 313 -31.21 -7.15 48.80
CA LYS A 313 -31.46 -8.18 49.84
C LYS A 313 -32.84 -8.79 49.62
N ALA A 314 -32.91 -10.10 49.36
CA ALA A 314 -34.11 -10.87 49.47
C ALA A 314 -34.40 -11.26 50.95
N PRO A 315 -35.65 -11.28 51.41
CA PRO A 315 -35.99 -11.61 52.77
C PRO A 315 -35.91 -13.13 53.03
N ARG A 316 -35.39 -13.47 54.19
CA ARG A 316 -35.33 -14.83 54.79
C ARG A 316 -36.73 -15.47 54.82
N ARG A 317 -36.87 -16.68 54.26
CA ARG A 317 -37.93 -17.62 54.58
C ARG A 317 -37.32 -18.88 55.24
N LYS A 318 -38.02 -19.26 56.34
CA LYS A 318 -37.70 -20.33 57.28
C LYS A 318 -37.92 -21.72 56.67
N ASP A 319 -37.18 -22.66 57.25
CA ASP A 319 -37.18 -24.10 57.09
C ASP A 319 -38.57 -24.77 56.98
N ARG A 320 -38.63 -25.84 56.18
CA ARG A 320 -39.18 -27.13 56.61
C ARG A 320 -38.91 -28.29 55.64
N ASP A 321 -38.20 -29.27 56.17
CA ASP A 321 -38.27 -30.71 55.97
C ASP A 321 -38.15 -31.41 54.62
N LYS A 322 -37.19 -32.33 54.60
CA LYS A 322 -36.94 -33.51 53.73
C LYS A 322 -37.96 -34.63 53.98
N PRO A 323 -37.92 -35.83 53.30
CA PRO A 323 -37.19 -36.34 52.16
C PRO A 323 -38.01 -37.19 51.17
N GLY A 324 -37.44 -37.64 50.06
CA GLY A 324 -38.02 -38.74 49.25
C GLY A 324 -37.27 -38.92 47.90
N ARG A 325 -36.54 -40.01 47.85
CA ARG A 325 -35.85 -40.61 46.65
C ARG A 325 -36.79 -41.77 46.17
N PRO A 326 -36.43 -42.50 45.10
CA PRO A 326 -36.15 -42.26 43.69
C PRO A 326 -37.02 -43.11 42.72
N THR A 327 -36.83 -43.00 41.41
CA THR A 327 -36.89 -44.15 40.45
C THR A 327 -36.84 -43.64 39.04
N GLN A 328 -35.94 -43.98 38.34
CA GLN A 328 -35.43 -44.75 37.20
C GLN A 328 -36.40 -44.91 36.01
N ILE A 329 -35.76 -44.93 34.83
CA ILE A 329 -35.92 -45.82 33.65
C ILE A 329 -36.79 -45.27 32.52
N THR A 330 -36.28 -45.13 31.35
CA THR A 330 -35.93 -45.78 30.08
C THR A 330 -36.37 -44.93 28.91
N ASP A 331 -35.45 -44.71 28.03
CA ASP A 331 -35.17 -45.28 26.70
C ASP A 331 -36.37 -45.42 25.74
N ILE A 332 -36.22 -44.93 24.53
CA ILE A 332 -36.37 -45.60 23.23
C ILE A 332 -36.59 -44.60 22.09
N SER A 333 -35.59 -44.52 21.27
CA SER A 333 -35.43 -44.63 19.79
C SER A 333 -36.55 -44.32 18.81
N ARG A 334 -36.09 -43.76 17.68
CA ARG A 334 -36.50 -43.97 16.25
C ARG A 334 -37.75 -43.25 15.75
N GLU A 335 -37.83 -42.78 14.61
CA GLU A 335 -37.36 -42.86 13.21
C GLU A 335 -38.18 -41.92 12.31
N VAL A 336 -37.53 -41.32 11.37
CA VAL A 336 -37.78 -41.28 9.90
C VAL A 336 -39.07 -40.68 9.30
N ALA A 337 -38.81 -39.90 8.27
CA ALA A 337 -39.47 -39.69 6.99
C ALA A 337 -40.29 -38.41 6.76
N SER A 338 -39.74 -37.57 5.94
CA SER A 338 -40.09 -37.16 4.54
C SER A 338 -41.56 -36.72 4.29
N SER A 339 -41.72 -35.59 3.69
CA SER A 339 -42.26 -35.33 2.36
C SER A 339 -42.96 -33.97 2.25
N ASN A 340 -42.50 -33.21 1.30
CA ASN A 340 -43.15 -32.50 0.19
C ASN A 340 -44.45 -31.69 0.36
N VAL A 341 -44.35 -30.53 -0.34
CA VAL A 341 -45.27 -29.93 -1.34
C VAL A 341 -46.12 -28.71 -0.93
N ASN A 342 -45.78 -27.63 -1.63
CA ASN A 342 -46.57 -26.52 -2.21
C ASN A 342 -47.80 -25.96 -1.45
N ASP A 343 -47.88 -24.61 -1.35
CA ASP A 343 -48.66 -23.74 -2.25
C ASP A 343 -48.82 -22.30 -1.70
N ARG A 344 -48.63 -21.39 -2.63
CA ARG A 344 -49.29 -20.07 -2.88
C ARG A 344 -49.75 -19.15 -1.76
N ALA A 345 -49.34 -17.89 -2.03
CA ALA A 345 -49.74 -16.59 -1.48
C ALA A 345 -51.29 -16.37 -1.37
N PRO A 346 -51.75 -15.30 -0.68
CA PRO A 346 -51.67 -13.94 -1.16
C PRO A 346 -51.44 -12.82 -0.11
N ALA A 347 -51.20 -11.65 -0.65
CA ALA A 347 -50.99 -10.35 -0.01
C ALA A 347 -52.11 -9.92 0.97
N ARG A 348 -51.69 -9.22 2.04
CA ARG A 348 -52.51 -8.17 2.69
C ARG A 348 -51.61 -7.09 3.31
N ASP A 349 -51.92 -5.92 2.87
CA ASP A 349 -51.59 -4.59 3.32
C ASP A 349 -52.02 -4.37 4.79
N ILE A 350 -51.14 -3.86 5.67
CA ILE A 350 -51.57 -3.14 6.89
C ILE A 350 -50.41 -2.19 7.32
N SER A 351 -50.67 -0.90 7.12
CA SER A 351 -50.40 0.27 7.98
C SER A 351 -49.34 0.16 9.09
N ASN A 352 -48.36 1.05 8.94
CA ASN A 352 -47.43 1.68 9.86
C ASN A 352 -47.83 1.75 11.35
N PRO A 353 -46.91 1.47 12.27
CA PRO A 353 -46.74 2.32 13.43
C PRO A 353 -45.27 2.74 13.64
N SER A 354 -45.08 4.01 13.79
CA SER A 354 -44.07 4.78 14.49
C SER A 354 -42.85 3.99 15.02
N ALA A 355 -41.78 3.97 14.25
CA ALA A 355 -40.48 3.55 14.75
C ALA A 355 -39.77 4.74 15.41
N ASN A 356 -39.52 4.62 16.70
CA ASN A 356 -38.61 5.45 17.46
C ASN A 356 -37.24 5.48 16.78
N LEU A 357 -36.86 6.60 16.27
CA LEU A 357 -35.50 6.91 15.81
C LEU A 357 -34.58 6.88 17.05
N VAL A 358 -33.84 5.79 17.20
CA VAL A 358 -32.66 5.76 18.01
C VAL A 358 -31.62 6.61 17.25
N HIS A 359 -31.31 7.77 17.76
CA HIS A 359 -30.15 8.54 17.31
C HIS A 359 -28.90 7.72 17.58
N ASP A 360 -28.41 7.03 16.57
CA ASP A 360 -27.04 6.53 16.53
C ASP A 360 -26.13 7.76 16.61
N ASN A 361 -25.38 7.88 17.69
CA ASN A 361 -24.28 8.85 17.83
C ASN A 361 -23.17 8.44 16.86
N TYR A 362 -23.31 8.86 15.61
CA TYR A 362 -22.32 8.70 14.58
C TYR A 362 -21.19 9.73 14.84
N VAL A 363 -20.06 9.25 15.37
CA VAL A 363 -18.85 10.06 15.48
C VAL A 363 -18.17 10.03 14.11
N GLU A 364 -18.12 11.19 13.44
CA GLU A 364 -17.37 11.31 12.20
C GLU A 364 -15.88 11.01 12.47
N PRO A 365 -15.26 10.12 11.68
CA PRO A 365 -13.83 9.90 11.78
C PRO A 365 -13.10 11.20 11.41
N ARG A 366 -12.31 11.72 12.33
CA ARG A 366 -11.44 12.87 12.10
C ARG A 366 -10.09 12.37 11.62
N LEU A 367 -9.54 13.04 10.61
CA LEU A 367 -8.18 12.87 10.16
C LEU A 367 -7.38 14.05 10.72
N ASP A 368 -6.44 13.79 11.62
CA ASP A 368 -5.47 14.80 12.04
C ASP A 368 -4.33 14.81 11.04
N ILE A 369 -4.06 15.93 10.40
CA ILE A 369 -3.06 16.10 9.35
C ILE A 369 -1.98 17.02 9.91
N GLU A 370 -0.73 16.53 9.94
CA GLU A 370 0.46 17.34 10.17
C GLU A 370 1.35 17.26 8.93
N ILE A 371 1.62 18.40 8.32
CA ILE A 371 2.55 18.51 7.19
C ILE A 371 3.80 19.20 7.73
N THR A 372 4.93 18.49 7.66
CA THR A 372 6.23 19.08 7.97
C THR A 372 7.01 19.22 6.67
N GLU A 373 7.25 20.44 6.25
CA GLU A 373 8.16 20.72 5.14
C GLU A 373 9.60 20.53 5.62
N CYS A 374 10.42 19.86 4.80
CA CYS A 374 11.84 19.76 5.12
C CYS A 374 12.50 21.10 4.88
N GLU A 375 13.13 21.67 5.91
CA GLU A 375 14.05 22.79 5.74
C GLU A 375 15.24 22.35 4.89
N GLU A 376 15.59 23.17 3.90
CA GLU A 376 16.80 22.99 3.10
C GLU A 376 18.02 23.20 4.00
N SER A 377 18.82 22.17 4.19
CA SER A 377 20.15 22.26 4.79
C SER A 377 21.22 22.21 3.71
#